data_03cc0e48f3010ec27c0b2c5b7a1cce6e
#
_entry.id   03cc0e48f3010ec27c0b2c5b7a1cce6e
#
_cell.length_a   1.000
_cell.length_b   1.000
_cell.length_c   1.000
_cell.angle_alpha   90.00
_cell.angle_beta   90.00
_cell.angle_gamma   90.00
#
_symmetry.space_group_name_H-M   'P 1'
#
loop_
_entity.id
_entity.type
_entity.pdbx_description
1 polymer ?
#
loop_
_entity_poly.entity_id
_entity_poly.type
_entity_poly.pdbx_seq_one_letter_code
_entity_poly.pdbx_strand_id
1 'polypeptide(L)'
;LTKWRKILLWIAVILTIAKVWLPDSMIAPLENWIHKADSIVRSVQDIFNGRPAGNRGTKWAAASKGQYSGSVDSVHDGDTVHIRDKDGHMHKVRLANIDAPEIKQSYGIASRDALKARIEGQPVVVNVVAVDQYQREVGQIMLNNVDINLWMVQQGYAWHYTSIAKKQQDRLGFSRYQDAQLQARQKRLGLWHNARAIAPWQFRQQQKNRS
;
A
#
# COMPACT_ATOMS: atom_id res chain seq x y z
N LEU A 1 10.04 4.00 34.90
CA LEU A 1 9.45 3.07 33.91
C LEU A 1 8.07 2.68 34.42
N THR A 2 7.03 3.22 33.79
CA THR A 2 5.63 3.04 34.18
C THR A 2 5.23 1.56 34.17
N LYS A 3 4.34 1.17 35.08
CA LYS A 3 3.78 -0.22 35.19
C LYS A 3 3.40 -0.82 33.82
N TRP A 4 2.90 -0.01 32.89
CA TRP A 4 2.50 -0.40 31.54
C TRP A 4 3.65 -0.88 30.64
N ARG A 5 4.87 -0.29 30.74
CA ARG A 5 6.03 -0.78 29.96
C ARG A 5 6.49 -2.17 30.42
N LYS A 6 6.37 -2.45 31.72
CA LYS A 6 6.66 -3.79 32.23
C LYS A 6 5.64 -4.81 31.71
N ILE A 7 4.35 -4.43 31.67
CA ILE A 7 3.28 -5.30 31.15
C ILE A 7 3.49 -5.60 29.66
N LEU A 8 3.81 -4.61 28.83
CA LEU A 8 4.08 -4.80 27.41
C LEU A 8 5.33 -5.65 27.14
N LEU A 9 6.38 -5.47 27.93
CA LEU A 9 7.57 -6.33 27.89
C LEU A 9 7.24 -7.79 28.23
N TRP A 10 6.43 -8.04 29.25
CA TRP A 10 5.99 -9.38 29.61
C TRP A 10 5.10 -10.01 28.52
N ILE A 11 4.22 -9.25 27.92
CA ILE A 11 3.39 -9.69 26.78
C ILE A 11 4.28 -10.07 25.58
N ALA A 12 5.29 -9.26 25.25
CA ALA A 12 6.24 -9.56 24.19
C ALA A 12 7.02 -10.85 24.45
N VAL A 13 7.46 -11.07 25.70
CA VAL A 13 8.17 -12.30 26.11
C VAL A 13 7.25 -13.53 26.00
N ILE A 14 6.00 -13.43 26.45
CA ILE A 14 5.00 -14.49 26.37
C ILE A 14 4.72 -14.87 24.91
N LEU A 15 4.61 -13.87 24.02
CA LEU A 15 4.39 -14.08 22.59
C LEU A 15 5.60 -14.73 21.90
N THR A 16 6.81 -14.36 22.32
CA THR A 16 8.03 -14.99 21.78
C THR A 16 8.09 -16.48 22.17
N ILE A 17 7.65 -16.82 23.37
CA ILE A 17 7.54 -18.20 23.82
C ILE A 17 6.39 -18.94 23.11
N ALA A 18 5.25 -18.27 22.90
CA ALA A 18 4.08 -18.81 22.22
C ALA A 18 4.36 -19.15 20.74
N LYS A 19 5.25 -18.41 20.06
CA LYS A 19 5.70 -18.69 18.68
C LYS A 19 6.33 -20.10 18.50
N VAL A 20 6.83 -20.68 19.57
CA VAL A 20 7.42 -22.04 19.53
C VAL A 20 6.34 -23.13 19.52
N TRP A 21 5.13 -22.82 20.00
CA TRP A 21 4.09 -23.81 20.27
C TRP A 21 2.76 -23.61 19.54
N LEU A 22 2.52 -22.42 19.00
CA LEU A 22 1.24 -22.07 18.34
C LEU A 22 1.44 -21.82 16.84
N PRO A 23 0.48 -22.22 15.99
CA PRO A 23 0.51 -21.93 14.56
C PRO A 23 0.39 -20.42 14.30
N ASP A 24 1.06 -19.94 13.25
CA ASP A 24 1.15 -18.50 12.86
C ASP A 24 -0.23 -17.84 12.68
N SER A 25 -1.24 -18.61 12.29
CA SER A 25 -2.61 -18.12 12.14
C SER A 25 -3.27 -17.62 13.44
N MET A 26 -2.80 -18.09 14.58
CA MET A 26 -3.29 -17.68 15.91
C MET A 26 -2.47 -16.52 16.50
N ILE A 27 -1.25 -16.32 16.03
CA ILE A 27 -0.32 -15.31 16.55
C ILE A 27 -0.44 -13.98 15.80
N ALA A 28 -0.64 -14.01 14.48
CA ALA A 28 -0.73 -12.84 13.63
C ALA A 28 -1.78 -11.78 14.09
N PRO A 29 -2.98 -12.15 14.55
CA PRO A 29 -3.94 -11.17 15.07
C PRO A 29 -3.46 -10.46 16.36
N LEU A 30 -2.73 -11.17 17.22
CA LEU A 30 -2.19 -10.63 18.47
C LEU A 30 -1.01 -9.67 18.23
N GLU A 31 -0.13 -9.98 17.30
CA GLU A 31 0.97 -9.09 16.91
C GLU A 31 0.44 -7.77 16.34
N ASN A 32 -0.57 -7.84 15.49
CA ASN A 32 -1.21 -6.66 14.91
C ASN A 32 -1.86 -5.75 15.99
N TRP A 33 -2.48 -6.37 17.00
CA TRP A 33 -3.06 -5.65 18.13
C TRP A 33 -2.00 -4.98 19.02
N ILE A 34 -0.84 -5.63 19.23
CA ILE A 34 0.28 -5.08 20.02
C ILE A 34 0.89 -3.87 19.33
N HIS A 35 1.13 -3.93 18.01
CA HIS A 35 1.64 -2.79 17.26
C HIS A 35 0.67 -1.60 17.31
N LYS A 36 -0.63 -1.88 17.25
CA LYS A 36 -1.67 -0.85 17.39
C LYS A 36 -1.73 -0.26 18.80
N ALA A 37 -1.59 -1.08 19.82
CA ALA A 37 -1.55 -0.64 21.22
C ALA A 37 -0.30 0.21 21.50
N ASP A 38 0.87 -0.17 20.97
CA ASP A 38 2.14 0.57 21.16
C ASP A 38 2.10 1.96 20.49
N SER A 39 1.41 2.10 19.35
CA SER A 39 1.20 3.40 18.70
C SER A 39 0.29 4.31 19.52
N ILE A 40 -0.76 3.76 20.11
CA ILE A 40 -1.70 4.50 20.99
C ILE A 40 -0.98 4.93 22.28
N VAL A 41 -0.19 4.04 22.89
CA VAL A 41 0.58 4.35 24.11
C VAL A 41 1.59 5.47 23.84
N ARG A 42 2.28 5.46 22.69
CA ARG A 42 3.19 6.55 22.29
C ARG A 42 2.43 7.88 22.10
N SER A 43 1.29 7.86 21.43
CA SER A 43 0.47 9.06 21.22
C SER A 43 -0.03 9.65 22.53
N VAL A 44 -0.47 8.81 23.47
CA VAL A 44 -0.91 9.21 24.80
C VAL A 44 0.27 9.76 25.62
N GLN A 45 1.43 9.15 25.53
CA GLN A 45 2.64 9.57 26.27
C GLN A 45 3.18 10.92 25.76
N ASP A 46 3.07 11.19 24.45
CA ASP A 46 3.41 12.49 23.87
C ASP A 46 2.45 13.60 24.34
N ILE A 47 1.16 13.29 24.54
CA ILE A 47 0.17 14.22 25.11
C ILE A 47 0.51 14.52 26.60
N PHE A 48 0.84 13.50 27.40
CA PHE A 48 1.16 13.66 28.82
C PHE A 48 2.51 14.36 29.07
N ASN A 49 3.46 14.25 28.14
CA ASN A 49 4.76 14.88 28.22
C ASN A 49 4.76 16.36 27.78
N GLY A 50 3.55 16.93 27.54
CA GLY A 50 3.42 18.34 27.11
C GLY A 50 4.04 18.61 25.73
N ARG A 51 4.36 17.57 24.99
CA ARG A 51 4.69 17.72 23.57
C ARG A 51 3.36 17.88 22.85
N PRO A 52 3.04 19.07 22.34
CA PRO A 52 1.82 19.19 21.54
C PRO A 52 1.91 18.13 20.44
N ALA A 53 0.79 17.50 20.12
CA ALA A 53 0.57 16.86 18.83
C ALA A 53 0.59 17.99 17.78
N GLY A 54 1.65 18.80 17.85
CA GLY A 54 1.91 19.96 17.02
C GLY A 54 2.49 19.44 15.75
N ASN A 55 1.76 19.67 14.71
CA ASN A 55 2.19 19.95 13.34
C ASN A 55 3.72 19.92 13.18
N ARG A 56 4.30 18.73 13.34
CA ARG A 56 5.59 18.40 12.75
C ARG A 56 5.30 18.37 11.27
N GLY A 57 5.51 19.51 10.59
CA GLY A 57 5.31 19.63 9.16
C GLY A 57 5.79 18.36 8.50
N THR A 58 4.91 17.69 7.76
CA THR A 58 5.18 16.40 7.12
C THR A 58 6.47 16.54 6.34
N LYS A 59 7.53 15.86 6.79
CA LYS A 59 8.84 15.89 6.13
C LYS A 59 8.74 14.93 4.95
N TRP A 60 8.61 15.46 3.75
CA TRP A 60 8.62 14.65 2.53
C TRP A 60 10.04 14.24 2.19
N ALA A 61 10.22 12.95 1.88
CA ALA A 61 11.48 12.45 1.33
C ALA A 61 11.67 12.94 -0.10
N ALA A 62 12.93 13.19 -0.48
CA ALA A 62 13.26 13.35 -1.88
C ALA A 62 13.06 12.01 -2.61
N ALA A 63 12.27 12.02 -3.68
CA ALA A 63 11.98 10.81 -4.44
C ALA A 63 13.27 10.26 -5.08
N SER A 64 13.60 8.99 -4.82
CA SER A 64 14.81 8.33 -5.31
C SER A 64 14.55 6.86 -5.62
N LYS A 65 15.40 6.27 -6.49
CA LYS A 65 15.38 4.82 -6.72
C LYS A 65 16.01 4.09 -5.55
N GLY A 66 15.54 2.88 -5.28
CA GLY A 66 16.06 2.05 -4.21
C GLY A 66 14.99 1.21 -3.54
N GLN A 67 15.35 0.65 -2.39
CA GLN A 67 14.43 -0.12 -1.55
C GLN A 67 14.39 0.46 -0.15
N TYR A 68 13.21 0.54 0.42
CA TYR A 68 13.04 0.91 1.82
C TYR A 68 11.82 0.21 2.42
N SER A 69 11.76 0.22 3.77
CA SER A 69 10.61 -0.25 4.53
C SER A 69 9.92 0.94 5.20
N GLY A 70 8.60 0.86 5.30
CA GLY A 70 7.79 1.89 5.97
C GLY A 70 6.41 1.37 6.32
N SER A 71 5.58 2.23 6.88
CA SER A 71 4.16 1.96 7.14
C SER A 71 3.30 2.80 6.22
N VAL A 72 2.26 2.22 5.66
CA VAL A 72 1.31 2.95 4.81
C VAL A 72 0.49 3.91 5.67
N ASP A 73 0.71 5.20 5.49
CA ASP A 73 0.06 6.28 6.24
C ASP A 73 -1.35 6.55 5.69
N SER A 74 -1.50 6.58 4.37
CA SER A 74 -2.79 6.79 3.71
C SER A 74 -2.82 6.29 2.27
N VAL A 75 -4.02 5.99 1.78
CA VAL A 75 -4.28 5.61 0.39
C VAL A 75 -5.08 6.72 -0.28
N HIS A 76 -4.50 7.31 -1.34
CA HIS A 76 -5.09 8.45 -2.04
C HIS A 76 -6.11 8.01 -3.10
N ASP A 77 -5.71 7.05 -3.92
CA ASP A 77 -6.52 6.42 -4.97
C ASP A 77 -6.13 4.95 -5.14
N GLY A 78 -6.61 4.27 -6.19
CA GLY A 78 -6.37 2.84 -6.39
C GLY A 78 -4.93 2.46 -6.75
N ASP A 79 -4.03 3.44 -6.94
CA ASP A 79 -2.62 3.17 -7.26
C ASP A 79 -1.65 4.21 -6.71
N THR A 80 -2.08 5.09 -5.80
CA THR A 80 -1.23 6.10 -5.17
C THR A 80 -1.40 6.08 -3.66
N VAL A 81 -0.29 5.95 -2.94
CA VAL A 81 -0.26 5.86 -1.48
C VAL A 81 0.80 6.78 -0.90
N HIS A 82 0.64 7.12 0.37
CA HIS A 82 1.67 7.77 1.17
C HIS A 82 2.23 6.76 2.17
N ILE A 83 3.55 6.70 2.27
CA ILE A 83 4.28 5.76 3.13
C ILE A 83 5.21 6.55 4.00
N ARG A 84 5.19 6.26 5.29
CA ARG A 84 6.11 6.83 6.28
C ARG A 84 7.24 5.85 6.52
N ASP A 85 8.48 6.27 6.26
CA ASP A 85 9.66 5.47 6.53
C ASP A 85 10.00 5.43 8.04
N LYS A 86 11.03 4.66 8.38
CA LYS A 86 11.52 4.52 9.76
C LYS A 86 12.06 5.82 10.36
N ASP A 87 12.50 6.75 9.52
CA ASP A 87 13.05 8.05 9.91
C ASP A 87 11.96 9.13 10.02
N GLY A 88 10.71 8.77 9.72
CA GLY A 88 9.53 9.62 9.81
C GLY A 88 9.28 10.47 8.57
N HIS A 89 10.04 10.27 7.47
CA HIS A 89 9.78 10.96 6.22
C HIS A 89 8.60 10.34 5.48
N MET A 90 7.89 11.18 4.76
CA MET A 90 6.76 10.75 3.92
C MET A 90 7.21 10.57 2.48
N HIS A 91 6.85 9.44 1.92
CA HIS A 91 7.04 9.09 0.52
C HIS A 91 5.71 9.08 -0.20
N LYS A 92 5.63 9.70 -1.38
CA LYS A 92 4.48 9.57 -2.27
C LYS A 92 4.79 8.54 -3.34
N VAL A 93 4.12 7.39 -3.25
CA VAL A 93 4.42 6.22 -4.08
C VAL A 93 3.24 5.94 -5.02
N ARG A 94 3.55 5.87 -6.32
CA ARG A 94 2.66 5.32 -7.35
C ARG A 94 2.99 3.86 -7.60
N LEU A 95 2.01 3.00 -7.53
CA LEU A 95 2.18 1.58 -7.79
C LEU A 95 2.63 1.36 -9.24
N ALA A 96 3.78 0.71 -9.42
CA ALA A 96 4.39 0.47 -10.71
C ALA A 96 3.56 -0.51 -11.57
N ASN A 97 3.60 -0.33 -12.89
CA ASN A 97 3.07 -1.26 -13.90
C ASN A 97 1.55 -1.47 -13.91
N ILE A 98 0.83 -0.75 -13.07
CA ILE A 98 -0.64 -0.78 -13.04
C ILE A 98 -1.22 0.63 -13.26
N ASP A 99 -2.50 0.67 -13.59
CA ASP A 99 -3.27 1.92 -13.68
C ASP A 99 -4.68 1.65 -13.14
N ALA A 100 -5.02 2.29 -12.04
CA ALA A 100 -6.31 2.12 -11.39
C ALA A 100 -7.32 3.14 -11.91
N PRO A 101 -8.62 2.84 -11.88
CA PRO A 101 -9.64 3.82 -12.21
C PRO A 101 -9.52 5.09 -11.36
N GLU A 102 -9.63 6.25 -12.00
CA GLU A 102 -9.64 7.55 -11.33
C GLU A 102 -10.81 7.63 -10.33
N ILE A 103 -10.68 8.41 -9.26
CA ILE A 103 -11.73 8.53 -8.23
C ILE A 103 -13.10 8.88 -8.83
N LYS A 104 -13.13 9.74 -9.87
CA LYS A 104 -14.35 10.13 -10.59
C LYS A 104 -14.77 9.15 -11.68
N GLN A 105 -13.98 8.12 -11.93
CA GLN A 105 -14.30 7.07 -12.89
C GLN A 105 -15.13 5.98 -12.22
N SER A 106 -15.95 5.29 -13.00
CA SER A 106 -16.62 4.07 -12.51
C SER A 106 -15.59 3.11 -11.90
N TYR A 107 -15.89 2.59 -10.72
CA TYR A 107 -15.02 1.70 -9.94
C TYR A 107 -13.81 2.37 -9.26
N GLY A 108 -13.60 3.69 -9.39
CA GLY A 108 -12.46 4.37 -8.80
C GLY A 108 -12.46 4.34 -7.27
N ILE A 109 -13.61 4.64 -6.66
CA ILE A 109 -13.79 4.56 -5.20
C ILE A 109 -13.58 3.12 -4.70
N ALA A 110 -14.16 2.12 -5.37
CA ALA A 110 -14.03 0.72 -4.99
C ALA A 110 -12.56 0.24 -5.07
N SER A 111 -11.82 0.67 -6.09
CA SER A 111 -10.39 0.38 -6.25
C SER A 111 -9.57 0.97 -5.09
N ARG A 112 -9.79 2.26 -4.77
CA ARG A 112 -9.15 2.92 -3.63
C ARG A 112 -9.45 2.20 -2.32
N ASP A 113 -10.72 1.91 -2.05
CA ASP A 113 -11.15 1.33 -0.79
C ASP A 113 -10.63 -0.10 -0.61
N ALA A 114 -10.52 -0.87 -1.70
CA ALA A 114 -9.91 -2.19 -1.68
C ALA A 114 -8.41 -2.12 -1.34
N LEU A 115 -7.65 -1.20 -1.96
CA LEU A 115 -6.26 -0.97 -1.64
C LEU A 115 -6.11 -0.51 -0.18
N LYS A 116 -6.93 0.44 0.25
CA LYS A 116 -6.97 0.96 1.61
C LYS A 116 -7.20 -0.14 2.63
N ALA A 117 -8.23 -0.95 2.45
CA ALA A 117 -8.54 -2.07 3.34
C ALA A 117 -7.40 -3.10 3.42
N ARG A 118 -6.62 -3.23 2.33
CA ARG A 118 -5.54 -4.21 2.23
C ARG A 118 -4.25 -3.77 2.92
N ILE A 119 -3.86 -2.49 2.80
CA ILE A 119 -2.52 -2.05 3.19
C ILE A 119 -2.45 -0.84 4.12
N GLU A 120 -3.51 -0.07 4.34
CA GLU A 120 -3.43 1.11 5.21
C GLU A 120 -3.06 0.72 6.64
N GLY A 121 -2.09 1.41 7.22
CA GLY A 121 -1.53 1.11 8.53
C GLY A 121 -0.58 -0.10 8.56
N GLN A 122 -0.37 -0.81 7.45
CA GLN A 122 0.47 -2.00 7.41
C GLN A 122 1.94 -1.65 7.14
N PRO A 123 2.89 -2.44 7.70
CA PRO A 123 4.29 -2.36 7.35
C PRO A 123 4.50 -2.97 5.94
N VAL A 124 5.19 -2.24 5.08
CA VAL A 124 5.46 -2.65 3.70
C VAL A 124 6.93 -2.44 3.33
N VAL A 125 7.38 -3.17 2.31
CA VAL A 125 8.64 -2.93 1.62
C VAL A 125 8.33 -2.33 0.26
N VAL A 126 9.02 -1.24 -0.10
CA VAL A 126 8.87 -0.56 -1.38
C VAL A 126 10.14 -0.74 -2.21
N ASN A 127 9.99 -1.27 -3.42
CA ASN A 127 11.05 -1.34 -4.42
C ASN A 127 10.80 -0.24 -5.45
N VAL A 128 11.52 0.88 -5.34
CA VAL A 128 11.36 2.03 -6.23
C VAL A 128 12.16 1.80 -7.52
N VAL A 129 11.44 1.69 -8.64
CA VAL A 129 12.02 1.41 -9.96
C VAL A 129 12.23 2.68 -10.79
N ALA A 130 11.46 3.75 -10.51
CA ALA A 130 11.56 5.02 -11.22
C ALA A 130 11.05 6.17 -10.34
N VAL A 131 11.33 7.39 -10.77
CA VAL A 131 10.67 8.62 -10.29
C VAL A 131 9.96 9.24 -11.49
N ASP A 132 8.72 9.62 -11.32
CA ASP A 132 7.91 10.21 -12.39
C ASP A 132 8.10 11.74 -12.49
N GLN A 133 7.51 12.35 -13.52
CA GLN A 133 7.57 13.79 -13.76
C GLN A 133 6.91 14.65 -12.66
N TYR A 134 6.11 14.03 -11.80
CA TYR A 134 5.44 14.68 -10.66
C TYR A 134 6.19 14.44 -9.34
N GLN A 135 7.44 13.97 -9.40
CA GLN A 135 8.29 13.65 -8.26
C GLN A 135 7.68 12.59 -7.33
N ARG A 136 6.85 11.68 -7.88
CA ARG A 136 6.39 10.49 -7.16
C ARG A 136 7.36 9.34 -7.41
N GLU A 137 7.62 8.57 -6.37
CA GLU A 137 8.29 7.29 -6.51
C GLU A 137 7.36 6.30 -7.21
N VAL A 138 7.84 5.66 -8.27
CA VAL A 138 7.11 4.57 -8.95
C VAL A 138 7.68 3.26 -8.43
N GLY A 139 6.88 2.50 -7.68
CA GLY A 139 7.38 1.38 -6.91
C GLY A 139 6.47 0.16 -6.91
N GLN A 140 7.09 -0.99 -6.66
CA GLN A 140 6.41 -2.22 -6.27
C GLN A 140 6.29 -2.24 -4.76
N ILE A 141 5.09 -2.49 -4.26
CA ILE A 141 4.80 -2.58 -2.82
C ILE A 141 4.63 -4.04 -2.44
N MET A 142 5.42 -4.48 -1.46
CA MET A 142 5.38 -5.84 -0.91
C MET A 142 4.81 -5.80 0.50
N LEU A 143 3.78 -6.58 0.76
CA LEU A 143 3.23 -6.83 2.11
C LEU A 143 3.31 -8.32 2.41
N ASN A 144 4.11 -8.73 3.40
CA ASN A 144 4.29 -10.13 3.77
C ASN A 144 4.60 -11.04 2.56
N ASN A 145 5.56 -10.64 1.72
CA ASN A 145 5.95 -11.29 0.46
C ASN A 145 4.86 -11.33 -0.63
N VAL A 146 3.74 -10.64 -0.44
CA VAL A 146 2.71 -10.50 -1.46
C VAL A 146 2.95 -9.22 -2.26
N ASP A 147 3.03 -9.33 -3.58
CA ASP A 147 3.07 -8.21 -4.51
C ASP A 147 1.67 -7.56 -4.57
N ILE A 148 1.53 -6.39 -3.95
CA ILE A 148 0.26 -5.65 -3.87
C ILE A 148 -0.15 -5.10 -5.24
N ASN A 149 0.80 -4.69 -6.06
CA ASN A 149 0.52 -4.21 -7.40
C ASN A 149 -0.12 -5.33 -8.25
N LEU A 150 0.47 -6.53 -8.20
CA LEU A 150 -0.09 -7.70 -8.87
C LEU A 150 -1.47 -8.09 -8.29
N TRP A 151 -1.61 -8.04 -6.97
CA TRP A 151 -2.87 -8.34 -6.29
C TRP A 151 -4.00 -7.42 -6.77
N MET A 152 -3.75 -6.13 -6.96
CA MET A 152 -4.74 -5.19 -7.51
C MET A 152 -5.23 -5.62 -8.90
N VAL A 153 -4.33 -6.11 -9.75
CA VAL A 153 -4.69 -6.63 -11.08
C VAL A 153 -5.48 -7.95 -10.97
N GLN A 154 -5.02 -8.87 -10.10
CA GLN A 154 -5.66 -10.17 -9.88
C GLN A 154 -7.11 -10.05 -9.40
N GLN A 155 -7.39 -9.07 -8.54
CA GLN A 155 -8.72 -8.82 -8.00
C GLN A 155 -9.59 -7.94 -8.91
N GLY A 156 -9.04 -7.47 -10.03
CA GLY A 156 -9.75 -6.60 -10.96
C GLY A 156 -9.97 -5.19 -10.42
N TYR A 157 -9.09 -4.69 -9.56
CA TYR A 157 -9.12 -3.30 -9.07
C TYR A 157 -8.28 -2.34 -9.90
N ALA A 158 -7.33 -2.87 -10.68
CA ALA A 158 -6.49 -2.09 -11.57
C ALA A 158 -6.25 -2.80 -12.91
N TRP A 159 -5.87 -2.03 -13.91
CA TRP A 159 -5.40 -2.53 -15.19
C TRP A 159 -3.90 -2.80 -15.14
N HIS A 160 -3.41 -3.85 -15.81
CA HIS A 160 -2.01 -3.97 -16.17
C HIS A 160 -1.69 -2.89 -17.23
N TYR A 161 -0.84 -1.91 -16.87
CA TYR A 161 -0.49 -0.79 -17.73
C TYR A 161 0.61 -1.20 -18.75
N THR A 162 0.21 -1.99 -19.74
CA THR A 162 1.10 -2.73 -20.64
C THR A 162 2.09 -1.84 -21.41
N SER A 163 1.72 -0.60 -21.78
CA SER A 163 2.61 0.32 -22.50
C SER A 163 3.81 0.76 -21.67
N ILE A 164 3.65 0.89 -20.36
CA ILE A 164 4.73 1.20 -19.42
C ILE A 164 5.42 -0.08 -18.96
N ALA A 165 4.65 -1.10 -18.61
CA ALA A 165 5.13 -2.37 -18.10
C ALA A 165 6.13 -3.07 -19.05
N LYS A 166 5.92 -3.00 -20.36
CA LYS A 166 6.86 -3.53 -21.37
C LYS A 166 8.27 -2.96 -21.28
N LYS A 167 8.42 -1.75 -20.70
CA LYS A 167 9.71 -1.07 -20.56
C LYS A 167 10.35 -1.30 -19.19
N GLN A 168 9.59 -1.72 -18.19
CA GLN A 168 10.00 -1.78 -16.79
C GLN A 168 10.07 -3.20 -16.24
N GLN A 169 9.17 -4.08 -16.67
CA GLN A 169 9.12 -5.47 -16.21
C GLN A 169 10.02 -6.36 -17.08
N ASP A 170 10.61 -7.36 -16.43
CA ASP A 170 11.19 -8.48 -17.16
C ASP A 170 10.05 -9.33 -17.81
N ARG A 171 10.47 -10.28 -18.64
CA ARG A 171 9.54 -11.14 -19.39
C ARG A 171 8.60 -11.92 -18.47
N LEU A 172 9.13 -12.43 -17.35
CA LEU A 172 8.35 -13.23 -16.41
C LEU A 172 7.35 -12.36 -15.63
N GLY A 173 7.79 -11.23 -15.11
CA GLY A 173 6.94 -10.27 -14.43
C GLY A 173 5.82 -9.78 -15.33
N PHE A 174 6.14 -9.41 -16.57
CA PHE A 174 5.13 -8.97 -17.54
C PHE A 174 4.06 -10.05 -17.79
N SER A 175 4.48 -11.31 -18.02
CA SER A 175 3.55 -12.44 -18.23
C SER A 175 2.64 -12.63 -17.03
N ARG A 176 3.18 -12.63 -15.82
CA ARG A 176 2.39 -12.80 -14.58
C ARG A 176 1.26 -11.76 -14.44
N TYR A 177 1.55 -10.48 -14.74
CA TYR A 177 0.55 -9.42 -14.67
C TYR A 177 -0.47 -9.54 -15.81
N GLN A 178 -0.02 -9.92 -17.01
CA GLN A 178 -0.89 -10.16 -18.16
C GLN A 178 -1.89 -11.31 -17.90
N ASP A 179 -1.40 -12.42 -17.35
CA ASP A 179 -2.21 -13.59 -17.01
C ASP A 179 -3.19 -13.26 -15.87
N ALA A 180 -2.74 -12.50 -14.88
CA ALA A 180 -3.58 -12.03 -13.79
C ALA A 180 -4.77 -11.20 -14.31
N GLN A 181 -4.52 -10.25 -15.20
CA GLN A 181 -5.59 -9.47 -15.83
C GLN A 181 -6.53 -10.32 -16.66
N LEU A 182 -5.99 -11.26 -17.46
CA LEU A 182 -6.81 -12.17 -18.26
C LEU A 182 -7.77 -12.99 -17.38
N GLN A 183 -7.24 -13.57 -16.30
CA GLN A 183 -8.04 -14.34 -15.34
C GLN A 183 -9.10 -13.47 -14.63
N ALA A 184 -8.73 -12.26 -14.21
CA ALA A 184 -9.68 -11.33 -13.60
C ALA A 184 -10.84 -11.00 -14.56
N ARG A 185 -10.54 -10.79 -15.84
CA ARG A 185 -11.56 -10.56 -16.89
C ARG A 185 -12.46 -11.77 -17.11
N GLN A 186 -11.89 -12.96 -17.25
CA GLN A 186 -12.65 -14.21 -17.44
C GLN A 186 -13.61 -14.48 -16.28
N LYS A 187 -13.15 -14.22 -15.05
CA LYS A 187 -13.93 -14.38 -13.82
C LYS A 187 -14.85 -13.18 -13.53
N ARG A 188 -14.83 -12.15 -14.38
CA ARG A 188 -15.56 -10.88 -14.18
C ARG A 188 -15.34 -10.25 -12.82
N LEU A 189 -14.11 -10.27 -12.30
CA LEU A 189 -13.78 -9.69 -11.01
C LEU A 189 -13.70 -8.17 -11.07
N GLY A 190 -14.10 -7.51 -9.99
CA GLY A 190 -13.90 -6.09 -9.81
C GLY A 190 -14.48 -5.25 -10.95
N LEU A 191 -13.68 -4.38 -11.53
CA LEU A 191 -14.06 -3.50 -12.65
C LEU A 191 -14.53 -4.29 -13.90
N TRP A 192 -14.16 -5.59 -14.01
CA TRP A 192 -14.51 -6.46 -15.13
C TRP A 192 -15.95 -7.00 -15.08
N HIS A 193 -16.73 -6.71 -14.02
CA HIS A 193 -18.18 -6.90 -14.05
C HIS A 193 -18.82 -6.11 -15.18
N ASN A 194 -18.26 -4.94 -15.49
CA ASN A 194 -18.66 -4.16 -16.65
C ASN A 194 -17.83 -4.58 -17.87
N ALA A 195 -18.46 -5.27 -18.83
CA ALA A 195 -17.81 -5.66 -20.09
C ALA A 195 -17.28 -4.45 -20.91
N ARG A 196 -17.79 -3.22 -20.63
CA ARG A 196 -17.38 -1.98 -21.30
C ARG A 196 -16.52 -1.11 -20.37
N ALA A 197 -15.76 -1.72 -19.45
CA ALA A 197 -14.85 -0.96 -18.58
C ALA A 197 -13.86 -0.16 -19.45
N ILE A 198 -13.78 1.14 -19.18
CA ILE A 198 -12.87 2.06 -19.87
C ILE A 198 -11.54 2.08 -19.10
N ALA A 199 -10.43 2.02 -19.81
CA ALA A 199 -9.13 2.10 -19.19
C ALA A 199 -8.86 3.51 -18.65
N PRO A 200 -8.15 3.66 -17.49
CA PRO A 200 -7.92 4.96 -16.87
C PRO A 200 -7.25 5.97 -17.79
N TRP A 201 -6.27 5.54 -18.59
CA TRP A 201 -5.62 6.43 -19.58
C TRP A 201 -6.57 6.94 -20.67
N GLN A 202 -7.54 6.12 -21.10
CA GLN A 202 -8.58 6.53 -22.04
C GLN A 202 -9.55 7.51 -21.37
N PHE A 203 -9.94 7.25 -20.14
CA PHE A 203 -10.79 8.15 -19.36
C PHE A 203 -10.14 9.54 -19.22
N ARG A 204 -8.84 9.61 -18.83
CA ARG A 204 -8.09 10.86 -18.76
C ARG A 204 -8.05 11.60 -20.10
N GLN A 205 -7.87 10.89 -21.21
CA GLN A 205 -7.89 11.48 -22.55
C GLN A 205 -9.26 12.06 -22.90
N GLN A 206 -10.34 11.34 -22.59
CA GLN A 206 -11.71 11.83 -22.80
C GLN A 206 -12.01 13.09 -21.98
N GLN A 207 -11.52 13.18 -20.76
CA GLN A 207 -11.69 14.38 -19.92
C GLN A 207 -10.97 15.58 -20.51
N LYS A 208 -9.73 15.42 -21.00
CA LYS A 208 -8.97 16.50 -21.66
C LYS A 208 -9.66 17.04 -22.91
N ASN A 209 -10.36 16.19 -23.65
CA ASN A 209 -11.06 16.58 -24.88
C ASN A 209 -12.40 17.28 -24.60
N ARG A 210 -12.89 17.28 -23.37
CA ARG A 210 -14.15 17.91 -22.93
C ARG A 210 -13.96 19.24 -22.22
N SER A 211 -12.73 19.54 -21.78
CA SER A 211 -12.32 20.81 -21.17
C SER A 211 -11.75 21.78 -22.21
#